data_479591e1c461c488e3c54f18626829ec
#
_entry.id   479591e1c461c488e3c54f18626829ec
#
_cell.length_a   1.000
_cell.length_b   1.000
_cell.length_c   1.000
_cell.angle_alpha   90.00
_cell.angle_beta   90.00
_cell.angle_gamma   90.00
#
_symmetry.space_group_name_H-M   'P 1'
#
loop_
_entity.id
_entity.type
_entity.pdbx_description
1 polymer ?
#
loop_
_entity_poly.entity_id
_entity_poly.type
_entity_poly.pdbx_seq_one_letter_code
_entity_poly.pdbx_strand_id
1 'polypeptide(L)'
;MAACRIAYAALLVAALAFSQTYAGHLSSVFLITVLVLPLVSLIMAVIVRFALKPEFDCSPVIVERGTEVKLQLFVKNRFVFPCSAMFITASMPDVEDQRDAKLIFSLGLLQKKQLNFIYPSNFRGEYRITIEKAYIYDILKLFKLRKTFDMKKYVLVVPKLYNTTGSNEYSLSTNDETEMQTSDFSGGERSFVRKYNDGDDIRKIHWKLSSKQEDYMVWQEVKNRFRDAIVFCDVAEYSDDPVKNAQNIDTVLEIGLAACMHNVQQGRDCVFAYYNKEYSRLHCLPVTSRGEFFIAVKTAAGIKGYKGEPKFSEEAKKLFVNNENMPQTVLVTSDNSDRLIQLSKDISAISDFSMILAGKTSKEIEESIQALKRVRFAALERDRLDSDISEVLSKIY
;
A
#
# COMPACT_ATOMS: atom_id res chain seq x y z
N MET A 1 30.52 -21.71 -7.19
CA MET A 1 30.90 -22.63 -6.07
C MET A 1 31.36 -23.97 -6.55
N ALA A 2 30.65 -24.71 -7.40
CA ALA A 2 31.10 -26.01 -7.88
C ALA A 2 32.50 -25.91 -8.55
N ALA A 3 32.68 -24.97 -9.47
CA ALA A 3 33.98 -24.75 -10.14
C ALA A 3 35.11 -24.41 -9.14
N CYS A 4 34.87 -23.59 -8.12
CA CYS A 4 35.89 -23.26 -7.11
C CYS A 4 36.25 -24.48 -6.24
N ARG A 5 35.29 -25.35 -5.93
CA ARG A 5 35.52 -26.60 -5.20
C ARG A 5 36.33 -27.60 -6.02
N ILE A 6 36.02 -27.73 -7.32
CA ILE A 6 36.75 -28.59 -8.24
C ILE A 6 38.18 -28.07 -8.41
N ALA A 7 38.36 -26.76 -8.63
CA ALA A 7 39.69 -26.16 -8.74
C ALA A 7 40.52 -26.34 -7.47
N TYR A 8 39.91 -26.20 -6.29
CA TYR A 8 40.58 -26.45 -5.03
C TYR A 8 40.95 -27.94 -4.84
N ALA A 9 40.06 -28.85 -5.21
CA ALA A 9 40.34 -30.27 -5.16
C ALA A 9 41.51 -30.65 -6.11
N ALA A 10 41.55 -30.08 -7.32
CA ALA A 10 42.64 -30.25 -8.24
C ALA A 10 43.99 -29.71 -7.69
N LEU A 11 43.94 -28.52 -7.05
CA LEU A 11 45.10 -27.93 -6.38
C LEU A 11 45.61 -28.83 -5.25
N LEU A 12 44.70 -29.41 -4.46
CA LEU A 12 45.07 -30.32 -3.38
C LEU A 12 45.71 -31.61 -3.88
N VAL A 13 45.16 -32.19 -4.95
CA VAL A 13 45.78 -33.37 -5.62
C VAL A 13 47.15 -33.03 -6.16
N ALA A 14 47.32 -31.88 -6.81
CA ALA A 14 48.61 -31.42 -7.31
C ALA A 14 49.64 -31.19 -6.18
N ALA A 15 49.21 -30.63 -5.06
CA ALA A 15 50.06 -30.42 -3.88
C ALA A 15 50.49 -31.75 -3.24
N LEU A 16 49.62 -32.74 -3.21
CA LEU A 16 49.94 -34.11 -2.74
C LEU A 16 50.94 -34.77 -3.67
N ALA A 17 50.70 -34.73 -4.98
CA ALA A 17 51.63 -35.29 -5.97
C ALA A 17 53.02 -34.64 -5.89
N PHE A 18 53.07 -33.30 -5.75
CA PHE A 18 54.29 -32.55 -5.58
C PHE A 18 55.04 -32.94 -4.30
N SER A 19 54.34 -33.13 -3.21
CA SER A 19 54.93 -33.58 -1.93
C SER A 19 55.46 -34.99 -1.98
N GLN A 20 54.94 -35.86 -2.84
CA GLN A 20 55.41 -37.22 -3.02
C GLN A 20 56.66 -37.29 -3.94
N THR A 21 56.74 -36.43 -4.95
CA THR A 21 57.81 -36.42 -5.92
C THR A 21 59.07 -35.67 -5.47
N TYR A 22 58.86 -34.62 -4.64
CA TYR A 22 59.95 -33.77 -4.15
C TYR A 22 60.08 -33.85 -2.62
N ALA A 23 61.08 -34.63 -2.15
CA ALA A 23 61.38 -34.70 -0.72
C ALA A 23 62.14 -33.44 -0.28
N GLY A 24 61.44 -32.47 0.34
CA GLY A 24 62.11 -31.26 0.81
C GLY A 24 61.17 -30.40 1.69
N HIS A 25 61.73 -29.47 2.46
CA HIS A 25 60.94 -28.57 3.33
C HIS A 25 59.93 -27.73 2.55
N LEU A 26 60.26 -27.31 1.32
CA LEU A 26 59.37 -26.49 0.50
C LEU A 26 58.06 -27.23 0.09
N SER A 27 58.16 -28.53 -0.27
CA SER A 27 56.99 -29.32 -0.65
C SER A 27 56.06 -29.57 0.53
N SER A 28 56.64 -29.81 1.72
CA SER A 28 55.85 -29.97 2.96
C SER A 28 55.15 -28.69 3.40
N VAL A 29 55.86 -27.55 3.33
CA VAL A 29 55.27 -26.23 3.62
C VAL A 29 54.14 -25.89 2.66
N PHE A 30 54.29 -26.17 1.36
CA PHE A 30 53.27 -25.94 0.35
C PHE A 30 52.01 -26.78 0.63
N LEU A 31 52.19 -28.08 0.93
CA LEU A 31 51.07 -28.97 1.26
C LEU A 31 50.32 -28.49 2.52
N ILE A 32 51.05 -28.14 3.57
CA ILE A 32 50.45 -27.62 4.81
C ILE A 32 49.67 -26.32 4.54
N THR A 33 50.24 -25.41 3.74
CA THR A 33 49.59 -24.14 3.38
C THR A 33 48.27 -24.39 2.64
N VAL A 34 48.27 -25.28 1.64
CA VAL A 34 47.06 -25.64 0.90
C VAL A 34 46.03 -26.27 1.82
N LEU A 35 46.42 -27.06 2.81
CA LEU A 35 45.53 -27.73 3.75
C LEU A 35 44.92 -26.76 4.79
N VAL A 36 45.70 -25.77 5.25
CA VAL A 36 45.28 -24.79 6.26
C VAL A 36 44.42 -23.67 5.65
N LEU A 37 44.62 -23.35 4.39
CA LEU A 37 43.99 -22.22 3.69
C LEU A 37 42.43 -22.21 3.74
N PRO A 38 41.72 -23.35 3.53
CA PRO A 38 40.27 -23.37 3.66
C PRO A 38 39.80 -23.15 5.11
N LEU A 39 40.56 -23.61 6.08
CA LEU A 39 40.25 -23.45 7.50
C LEU A 39 40.34 -21.98 7.90
N VAL A 40 41.40 -21.29 7.47
CA VAL A 40 41.54 -19.83 7.67
C VAL A 40 40.44 -19.06 6.95
N SER A 41 40.11 -19.45 5.72
CA SER A 41 39.03 -18.83 4.94
C SER A 41 37.68 -19.00 5.60
N LEU A 42 37.41 -20.17 6.19
CA LEU A 42 36.16 -20.42 6.95
C LEU A 42 36.11 -19.59 8.23
N ILE A 43 37.19 -19.53 8.99
CA ILE A 43 37.24 -18.71 10.22
C ILE A 43 36.99 -17.26 9.89
N MET A 44 37.63 -16.70 8.85
CA MET A 44 37.39 -15.34 8.38
C MET A 44 35.91 -15.11 8.00
N ALA A 45 35.28 -16.04 7.28
CA ALA A 45 33.89 -15.95 6.91
C ALA A 45 32.94 -15.96 8.12
N VAL A 46 33.26 -16.77 9.15
CA VAL A 46 32.52 -16.81 10.40
C VAL A 46 32.64 -15.48 11.17
N ILE A 47 33.84 -14.91 11.26
CA ILE A 47 34.07 -13.61 11.90
C ILE A 47 33.27 -12.51 11.18
N VAL A 48 33.35 -12.46 9.85
CA VAL A 48 32.61 -11.51 9.02
C VAL A 48 31.09 -11.68 9.23
N ARG A 49 30.60 -12.92 9.36
CA ARG A 49 29.17 -13.17 9.64
C ARG A 49 28.69 -12.46 10.90
N PHE A 50 29.49 -12.41 11.97
CA PHE A 50 29.14 -11.71 13.21
C PHE A 50 29.32 -10.19 13.10
N ALA A 51 30.31 -9.74 12.36
CA ALA A 51 30.68 -8.34 12.20
C ALA A 51 29.74 -7.52 11.31
N LEU A 52 28.98 -8.17 10.42
CA LEU A 52 28.05 -7.51 9.51
C LEU A 52 26.83 -6.99 10.26
N LYS A 53 26.58 -5.69 10.16
CA LYS A 53 25.35 -5.04 10.63
C LYS A 53 24.68 -4.38 9.42
N PRO A 54 23.57 -4.90 8.95
CA PRO A 54 22.73 -4.23 7.98
C PRO A 54 21.83 -3.22 8.70
N GLU A 55 21.60 -2.09 8.05
CA GLU A 55 20.61 -1.07 8.41
C GLU A 55 19.72 -0.90 7.18
N PHE A 56 18.43 -1.07 7.35
CA PHE A 56 17.47 -0.99 6.27
C PHE A 56 16.61 0.26 6.42
N ASP A 57 16.63 1.09 5.41
CA ASP A 57 15.80 2.26 5.34
C ASP A 57 14.91 2.22 4.09
N CYS A 58 13.72 2.76 4.24
CA CYS A 58 12.74 2.90 3.19
C CYS A 58 12.21 4.33 3.23
N SER A 59 12.40 5.05 2.16
CA SER A 59 11.91 6.41 2.03
C SER A 59 11.40 6.63 0.60
N PRO A 60 10.20 7.17 0.43
CA PRO A 60 9.19 7.49 1.44
C PRO A 60 8.41 6.25 1.93
N VAL A 61 7.81 6.33 3.14
CA VAL A 61 6.96 5.26 3.71
C VAL A 61 5.57 5.20 3.04
N ILE A 62 5.11 6.34 2.49
CA ILE A 62 3.85 6.47 1.75
C ILE A 62 4.21 6.85 0.31
N VAL A 63 3.67 6.09 -0.64
CA VAL A 63 3.96 6.24 -2.07
C VAL A 63 2.67 6.16 -2.86
N GLU A 64 2.53 6.94 -3.91
CA GLU A 64 1.41 6.83 -4.82
C GLU A 64 1.57 5.61 -5.75
N ARG A 65 0.45 4.98 -6.09
CA ARG A 65 0.40 3.91 -7.08
C ARG A 65 0.99 4.38 -8.43
N GLY A 66 1.81 3.53 -9.03
CA GLY A 66 2.50 3.82 -10.29
C GLY A 66 3.85 4.53 -10.13
N THR A 67 4.24 4.89 -8.89
CA THR A 67 5.58 5.42 -8.61
C THR A 67 6.53 4.31 -8.16
N GLU A 68 7.82 4.58 -8.20
CA GLU A 68 8.84 3.63 -7.77
C GLU A 68 9.11 3.74 -6.27
N VAL A 69 9.01 2.62 -5.56
CA VAL A 69 9.43 2.52 -4.15
C VAL A 69 10.93 2.33 -4.11
N LYS A 70 11.65 3.30 -3.57
CA LYS A 70 13.10 3.26 -3.42
C LYS A 70 13.48 2.77 -2.02
N LEU A 71 14.07 1.59 -1.96
CA LEU A 71 14.54 0.98 -0.73
C LEU A 71 16.06 1.11 -0.66
N GLN A 72 16.57 1.55 0.48
CA GLN A 72 17.99 1.71 0.73
C GLN A 72 18.44 0.76 1.83
N LEU A 73 19.29 -0.18 1.47
CA LEU A 73 19.92 -1.08 2.41
C LEU A 73 21.36 -0.66 2.63
N PHE A 74 21.69 -0.24 3.83
CA PHE A 74 23.05 0.04 4.23
C PHE A 74 23.65 -1.19 4.90
N VAL A 75 24.73 -1.71 4.36
CA VAL A 75 25.46 -2.82 4.96
C VAL A 75 26.85 -2.34 5.34
N LYS A 76 27.15 -2.43 6.62
CA LYS A 76 28.46 -2.03 7.17
C LYS A 76 29.23 -3.27 7.62
N ASN A 77 30.43 -3.45 7.09
CA ASN A 77 31.41 -4.38 7.61
C ASN A 77 32.17 -3.67 8.76
N ARG A 78 32.05 -4.17 9.97
CA ARG A 78 32.73 -3.60 11.17
C ARG A 78 34.09 -4.21 11.44
N PHE A 79 34.57 -5.07 10.55
CA PHE A 79 35.81 -5.79 10.76
C PHE A 79 36.84 -5.56 9.66
N VAL A 80 38.10 -5.90 9.99
CA VAL A 80 39.26 -5.70 9.11
C VAL A 80 39.29 -6.71 7.94
N PHE A 81 38.52 -7.81 8.01
CA PHE A 81 38.49 -8.78 6.93
C PHE A 81 37.39 -8.44 5.88
N PRO A 82 37.74 -8.55 4.58
CA PRO A 82 36.78 -8.30 3.51
C PRO A 82 35.74 -9.43 3.41
N CYS A 83 34.53 -9.06 3.05
CA CYS A 83 33.49 -10.00 2.62
C CYS A 83 33.56 -10.13 1.10
N SER A 84 34.08 -11.26 0.59
CA SER A 84 34.35 -11.44 -0.84
C SER A 84 33.08 -11.51 -1.67
N ALA A 85 31.98 -12.09 -1.15
CA ALA A 85 30.69 -12.07 -1.80
C ALA A 85 29.58 -12.25 -0.77
N MET A 86 28.56 -11.43 -0.88
CA MET A 86 27.35 -11.51 -0.11
C MET A 86 26.14 -11.49 -1.02
N PHE A 87 25.18 -12.33 -0.71
CA PHE A 87 23.93 -12.45 -1.47
C PHE A 87 22.77 -12.15 -0.52
N ILE A 88 21.98 -11.13 -0.82
CA ILE A 88 20.79 -10.74 -0.05
C ILE A 88 19.56 -10.89 -0.91
N THR A 89 18.48 -11.42 -0.32
CA THR A 89 17.16 -11.47 -0.92
C THR A 89 16.27 -10.52 -0.15
N ALA A 90 15.71 -9.53 -0.84
CA ALA A 90 14.63 -8.69 -0.36
C ALA A 90 13.34 -9.14 -1.05
N SER A 91 12.30 -9.38 -0.26
CA SER A 91 11.02 -9.89 -0.72
C SER A 91 9.93 -8.87 -0.47
N MET A 92 9.14 -8.59 -1.49
CA MET A 92 7.95 -7.74 -1.44
C MET A 92 6.78 -8.53 -2.02
N PRO A 93 5.70 -8.75 -1.27
CA PRO A 93 4.50 -9.39 -1.81
C PRO A 93 3.84 -8.48 -2.85
N ASP A 94 3.35 -9.04 -3.93
CA ASP A 94 2.54 -8.37 -4.96
C ASP A 94 1.27 -9.19 -5.20
N VAL A 95 0.27 -8.62 -5.86
CA VAL A 95 -1.00 -9.30 -6.17
C VAL A 95 -0.78 -10.48 -7.12
N GLU A 96 0.15 -10.34 -8.07
CA GLU A 96 0.43 -11.36 -9.08
C GLU A 96 1.43 -12.41 -8.61
N ASP A 97 2.50 -12.00 -7.92
CA ASP A 97 3.56 -12.90 -7.47
C ASP A 97 4.48 -12.22 -6.45
N GLN A 98 5.14 -13.03 -5.65
CA GLN A 98 6.14 -12.55 -4.71
C GLN A 98 7.41 -12.16 -5.45
N ARG A 99 7.69 -10.86 -5.55
CA ARG A 99 8.90 -10.37 -6.21
C ARG A 99 10.10 -10.40 -5.26
N ASP A 100 11.04 -11.25 -5.58
CA ASP A 100 12.30 -11.36 -4.86
C ASP A 100 13.40 -10.60 -5.60
N ALA A 101 13.88 -9.51 -5.02
CA ALA A 101 15.09 -8.86 -5.51
C ALA A 101 16.33 -9.52 -4.90
N LYS A 102 17.21 -10.00 -5.76
CA LYS A 102 18.44 -10.71 -5.38
C LYS A 102 19.64 -9.85 -5.72
N LEU A 103 20.42 -9.46 -4.71
CA LEU A 103 21.66 -8.70 -4.92
C LEU A 103 22.88 -9.47 -4.48
N ILE A 104 23.90 -9.41 -5.33
CA ILE A 104 25.24 -9.96 -5.05
C ILE A 104 26.22 -8.79 -4.99
N PHE A 105 26.95 -8.67 -3.91
CA PHE A 105 27.97 -7.63 -3.75
C PHE A 105 29.10 -8.09 -2.82
N SER A 106 30.19 -7.34 -2.83
CA SER A 106 31.32 -7.50 -1.94
C SER A 106 31.45 -6.29 -1.03
N LEU A 107 32.02 -6.49 0.14
CA LEU A 107 32.38 -5.45 1.10
C LEU A 107 33.85 -5.51 1.42
N GLY A 108 34.55 -4.40 1.26
CA GLY A 108 35.93 -4.25 1.70
C GLY A 108 36.09 -4.15 3.21
N LEU A 109 37.29 -3.87 3.63
CA LEU A 109 37.67 -3.61 5.03
C LEU A 109 36.92 -2.39 5.56
N LEU A 110 36.23 -2.53 6.69
CA LEU A 110 35.50 -1.43 7.36
C LEU A 110 34.54 -0.63 6.46
N GLN A 111 34.21 -1.19 5.29
CA GLN A 111 33.41 -0.51 4.27
C GLN A 111 31.93 -0.48 4.63
N LYS A 112 31.28 0.67 4.43
CA LYS A 112 29.83 0.82 4.36
C LYS A 112 29.43 0.87 2.88
N LYS A 113 28.45 0.05 2.48
CA LYS A 113 27.90 0.04 1.12
C LYS A 113 26.41 0.28 1.18
N GLN A 114 25.93 1.14 0.32
CA GLN A 114 24.52 1.39 0.10
C GLN A 114 24.05 0.58 -1.11
N LEU A 115 22.96 -0.10 -0.96
CA LEU A 115 22.30 -0.88 -1.99
C LEU A 115 20.90 -0.33 -2.19
N ASN A 116 20.57 0.00 -3.42
CA ASN A 116 19.28 0.53 -3.77
C ASN A 116 18.48 -0.56 -4.47
N PHE A 117 17.26 -0.80 -3.98
CA PHE A 117 16.26 -1.63 -4.63
C PHE A 117 15.16 -0.72 -5.13
N ILE A 118 14.65 -1.00 -6.31
CA ILE A 118 13.54 -0.27 -6.91
C ILE A 118 12.44 -1.27 -7.15
N TYR A 119 11.26 -1.00 -6.59
CA TYR A 119 10.06 -1.79 -6.81
C TYR A 119 8.97 -0.93 -7.44
N PRO A 120 8.31 -1.39 -8.50
CA PRO A 120 7.14 -0.72 -9.02
C PRO A 120 5.95 -0.93 -8.08
N SER A 121 5.22 0.13 -7.75
CA SER A 121 3.98 0.07 -6.97
C SER A 121 2.77 -0.04 -7.90
N ASN A 122 2.49 -1.25 -8.41
CA ASN A 122 1.45 -1.46 -9.41
C ASN A 122 0.03 -1.37 -8.83
N PHE A 123 -0.14 -1.77 -7.56
CA PHE A 123 -1.41 -1.81 -6.85
C PHE A 123 -1.29 -1.08 -5.52
N ARG A 124 -2.41 -0.52 -5.04
CA ARG A 124 -2.47 0.08 -3.71
C ARG A 124 -2.45 -1.00 -2.63
N GLY A 125 -2.07 -0.63 -1.43
CA GLY A 125 -2.09 -1.52 -0.28
C GLY A 125 -0.97 -1.29 0.70
N GLU A 126 -0.99 -2.02 1.79
CA GLU A 126 0.09 -2.07 2.76
C GLU A 126 1.03 -3.22 2.41
N TYR A 127 2.25 -2.89 2.01
CA TYR A 127 3.26 -3.86 1.63
C TYR A 127 4.30 -4.01 2.73
N ARG A 128 4.50 -5.27 3.15
CA ARG A 128 5.54 -5.63 4.10
C ARG A 128 6.78 -6.11 3.36
N ILE A 129 7.81 -5.29 3.33
CA ILE A 129 9.09 -5.64 2.75
C ILE A 129 9.93 -6.35 3.79
N THR A 130 10.43 -7.52 3.47
CA THR A 130 11.21 -8.36 4.38
C THR A 130 12.59 -8.65 3.82
N ILE A 131 13.60 -8.57 4.68
CA ILE A 131 14.93 -9.09 4.40
C ILE A 131 15.21 -10.19 5.42
N GLU A 132 15.05 -11.43 4.99
CA GLU A 132 15.12 -12.57 5.90
C GLU A 132 16.50 -13.23 5.91
N LYS A 133 17.13 -13.33 4.76
CA LYS A 133 18.30 -14.19 4.58
C LYS A 133 19.38 -13.49 3.80
N ALA A 134 20.62 -13.60 4.31
CA ALA A 134 21.82 -13.32 3.54
C ALA A 134 22.72 -14.54 3.53
N TYR A 135 23.43 -14.68 2.44
CA TYR A 135 24.45 -15.71 2.28
C TYR A 135 25.80 -15.05 2.12
N ILE A 136 26.76 -15.44 2.95
CA ILE A 136 28.11 -14.95 2.96
C ILE A 136 28.99 -16.06 2.43
N TYR A 137 29.82 -15.73 1.44
CA TYR A 137 30.80 -16.65 0.89
C TYR A 137 32.19 -16.35 1.47
N ASP A 138 32.93 -17.38 1.76
CA ASP A 138 34.32 -17.27 2.11
C ASP A 138 35.18 -16.78 0.93
N ILE A 139 36.43 -16.42 1.18
CA ILE A 139 37.35 -15.86 0.15
C ILE A 139 37.57 -16.85 -1.00
N LEU A 140 37.65 -18.13 -0.70
CA LEU A 140 37.82 -19.19 -1.69
C LEU A 140 36.54 -19.65 -2.36
N LYS A 141 35.38 -19.16 -1.90
CA LYS A 141 34.06 -19.60 -2.34
C LYS A 141 33.79 -21.10 -2.18
N LEU A 142 34.44 -21.72 -1.20
CA LEU A 142 34.26 -23.13 -0.84
C LEU A 142 33.03 -23.32 0.08
N PHE A 143 32.84 -22.40 1.00
CA PHE A 143 31.79 -22.43 2.01
C PHE A 143 30.75 -21.34 1.80
N LYS A 144 29.51 -21.65 2.16
CA LYS A 144 28.38 -20.73 2.11
C LYS A 144 27.74 -20.68 3.50
N LEU A 145 27.89 -19.55 4.19
CA LEU A 145 27.31 -19.32 5.51
C LEU A 145 26.01 -18.56 5.39
N ARG A 146 24.96 -19.06 6.03
CA ARG A 146 23.67 -18.38 6.09
C ARG A 146 23.63 -17.48 7.32
N LYS A 147 23.20 -16.24 7.14
CA LYS A 147 22.84 -15.31 8.19
C LYS A 147 21.38 -14.93 8.03
N THR A 148 20.59 -15.07 9.08
CA THR A 148 19.19 -14.63 9.11
C THR A 148 19.11 -13.22 9.66
N PHE A 149 18.25 -12.41 9.08
CA PHE A 149 17.87 -11.10 9.55
C PHE A 149 16.35 -11.09 9.73
N ASP A 150 15.86 -10.38 10.72
CA ASP A 150 14.42 -10.11 10.87
C ASP A 150 14.19 -8.62 10.68
N MET A 151 14.43 -8.15 9.45
CA MET A 151 14.23 -6.77 9.09
C MET A 151 12.95 -6.65 8.28
N LYS A 152 12.01 -5.87 8.81
CA LYS A 152 10.71 -5.62 8.20
C LYS A 152 10.50 -4.11 8.09
N LYS A 153 10.01 -3.66 6.97
CA LYS A 153 9.54 -2.29 6.75
C LYS A 153 8.18 -2.34 6.07
N TYR A 154 7.32 -1.42 6.46
CA TYR A 154 5.99 -1.29 5.87
C TYR A 154 6.00 -0.08 4.95
N VAL A 155 5.43 -0.26 3.78
CA VAL A 155 5.22 0.79 2.78
C VAL A 155 3.74 0.81 2.46
N LEU A 156 3.14 1.98 2.57
CA LEU A 156 1.75 2.20 2.21
C LEU A 156 1.71 2.77 0.79
N VAL A 157 1.18 2.00 -0.15
CA VAL A 157 0.91 2.46 -1.50
C VAL A 157 -0.53 2.96 -1.55
N VAL A 158 -0.69 4.28 -1.71
CA VAL A 158 -2.00 4.93 -1.80
C VAL A 158 -2.47 4.99 -3.25
N PRO A 159 -3.79 5.12 -3.49
CA PRO A 159 -4.33 5.38 -4.83
C PRO A 159 -3.68 6.59 -5.48
N LYS A 160 -3.59 6.59 -6.81
CA LYS A 160 -3.08 7.74 -7.56
C LYS A 160 -4.06 8.92 -7.43
N LEU A 161 -3.51 10.10 -7.15
CA LEU A 161 -4.31 11.32 -7.00
C LEU A 161 -4.30 12.11 -8.31
N TYR A 162 -5.49 12.52 -8.73
CA TYR A 162 -5.68 13.30 -9.96
C TYR A 162 -6.03 14.74 -9.63
N ASN A 163 -5.36 15.69 -10.28
CA ASN A 163 -5.68 17.10 -10.16
C ASN A 163 -6.93 17.43 -10.96
N THR A 164 -7.96 17.95 -10.31
CA THR A 164 -9.24 18.32 -10.92
C THR A 164 -9.30 19.79 -11.36
N THR A 165 -8.39 20.61 -10.87
CA THR A 165 -8.22 22.04 -11.26
C THR A 165 -6.74 22.26 -11.51
N GLY A 166 -6.35 22.76 -12.67
CA GLY A 166 -4.99 22.90 -13.17
C GLY A 166 -3.98 23.72 -12.35
N SER A 167 -4.10 23.77 -11.04
CA SER A 167 -3.21 24.52 -10.15
C SER A 167 -2.63 23.61 -9.06
N ASN A 168 -1.32 23.48 -9.11
CA ASN A 168 -0.38 22.97 -8.12
C ASN A 168 -0.35 21.46 -7.83
N GLU A 169 0.84 20.90 -8.01
CA GLU A 169 1.24 19.57 -7.59
C GLU A 169 0.89 19.31 -6.13
N TYR A 170 0.04 18.28 -5.89
CA TYR A 170 -0.18 17.76 -4.57
C TYR A 170 0.97 16.82 -4.21
N SER A 171 1.98 17.32 -3.51
CA SER A 171 2.96 16.46 -2.87
C SER A 171 2.43 15.96 -1.54
N LEU A 172 2.40 14.62 -1.36
CA LEU A 172 2.21 13.99 -0.06
C LEU A 172 3.39 14.35 0.85
N SER A 173 3.28 15.43 1.62
CA SER A 173 4.28 15.75 2.63
C SER A 173 4.04 14.87 3.85
N THR A 174 5.08 14.16 4.30
CA THR A 174 5.06 13.19 5.41
C THR A 174 4.87 13.84 6.80
N ASN A 175 4.63 15.14 6.88
CA ASN A 175 4.67 15.89 8.15
C ASN A 175 3.30 16.11 8.82
N ASP A 176 2.18 15.68 8.21
CA ASP A 176 0.87 15.83 8.83
C ASP A 176 0.49 14.54 9.57
N GLU A 177 1.17 14.25 10.69
CA GLU A 177 0.70 13.31 11.70
C GLU A 177 -0.41 13.95 12.53
N THR A 178 -1.63 14.00 11.96
CA THR A 178 -2.82 14.30 12.74
C THR A 178 -3.35 12.97 13.29
N GLU A 179 -3.48 12.89 14.62
CA GLU A 179 -3.98 11.72 15.33
C GLU A 179 -5.31 11.23 14.73
N MET A 180 -5.32 9.95 14.33
CA MET A 180 -6.51 9.27 13.83
C MET A 180 -7.53 9.11 14.96
N GLN A 181 -8.57 9.90 14.96
CA GLN A 181 -9.80 9.55 15.66
C GLN A 181 -10.70 8.75 14.73
N THR A 182 -10.67 7.43 14.86
CA THR A 182 -11.62 6.53 14.19
C THR A 182 -13.00 6.71 14.82
N SER A 183 -13.91 7.34 14.11
CA SER A 183 -15.31 7.38 14.50
C SER A 183 -16.05 6.19 13.89
N ASP A 184 -16.56 5.30 14.74
CA ASP A 184 -17.46 4.22 14.34
C ASP A 184 -18.78 4.79 13.83
N PHE A 185 -19.10 4.49 12.57
CA PHE A 185 -20.34 4.89 11.92
C PHE A 185 -21.37 3.76 12.04
N SER A 186 -22.13 3.75 13.10
CA SER A 186 -23.43 3.05 13.16
C SER A 186 -24.52 4.07 12.85
N GLY A 187 -25.41 3.78 11.91
CA GLY A 187 -26.46 4.67 11.41
C GLY A 187 -27.39 5.26 12.48
N GLY A 188 -26.87 6.14 13.24
CA GLY A 188 -27.41 6.91 14.34
C GLY A 188 -26.40 8.00 14.67
N GLU A 189 -26.84 9.07 15.20
CA GLU A 189 -26.12 10.27 15.59
C GLU A 189 -24.63 10.04 15.86
N ARG A 190 -23.76 10.71 15.07
CA ARG A 190 -22.34 10.73 15.34
C ARG A 190 -22.11 11.33 16.70
N SER A 191 -21.53 10.58 17.61
CA SER A 191 -21.06 11.11 18.88
C SER A 191 -19.57 10.88 18.99
N PHE A 192 -18.78 11.93 19.11
CA PHE A 192 -17.39 11.83 19.55
C PHE A 192 -17.28 12.37 20.98
N VAL A 193 -16.25 11.91 21.68
CA VAL A 193 -16.06 12.31 23.07
C VAL A 193 -14.96 13.36 23.11
N ARG A 194 -15.26 14.55 23.66
CA ARG A 194 -14.28 15.62 23.91
C ARG A 194 -14.25 15.99 25.38
N LYS A 195 -13.28 16.76 25.79
CA LYS A 195 -13.25 17.34 27.15
C LYS A 195 -14.43 18.29 27.35
N TYR A 196 -14.98 18.26 28.54
CA TYR A 196 -16.05 19.16 28.99
C TYR A 196 -15.55 20.61 28.99
N ASN A 197 -16.34 21.51 28.47
CA ASN A 197 -16.17 22.96 28.58
C ASN A 197 -17.33 23.57 29.36
N ASP A 198 -17.05 24.64 30.10
CA ASP A 198 -18.11 25.35 30.85
C ASP A 198 -19.23 25.78 29.91
N GLY A 199 -20.44 25.29 30.20
CA GLY A 199 -21.65 25.51 29.38
C GLY A 199 -22.15 24.26 28.64
N ASP A 200 -21.43 23.16 28.70
CA ASP A 200 -21.88 21.88 28.12
C ASP A 200 -23.00 21.26 28.99
N ASP A 201 -23.92 20.53 28.33
CA ASP A 201 -24.97 19.80 29.00
C ASP A 201 -24.43 18.62 29.82
N ILE A 202 -24.58 18.68 31.14
CA ILE A 202 -24.11 17.68 32.10
C ILE A 202 -24.70 16.29 31.80
N ARG A 203 -25.89 16.21 31.18
CA ARG A 203 -26.52 14.93 30.78
C ARG A 203 -25.79 14.19 29.69
N LYS A 204 -24.89 14.87 28.96
CA LYS A 204 -24.08 14.30 27.89
C LYS A 204 -22.70 13.84 28.38
N ILE A 205 -22.42 13.84 29.68
CA ILE A 205 -21.14 13.38 30.22
C ILE A 205 -21.03 11.86 30.05
N HIS A 206 -19.91 11.45 29.47
CA HIS A 206 -19.53 10.04 29.35
C HIS A 206 -18.83 9.54 30.62
N TRP A 207 -19.61 9.24 31.66
CA TRP A 207 -19.13 8.90 33.01
C TRP A 207 -18.06 7.80 33.03
N LYS A 208 -18.19 6.76 32.18
CA LYS A 208 -17.24 5.64 32.11
C LYS A 208 -15.86 6.07 31.58
N LEU A 209 -15.78 7.01 30.68
CA LEU A 209 -14.51 7.51 30.11
C LEU A 209 -13.94 8.59 31.01
N SER A 210 -14.78 9.46 31.58
CA SER A 210 -14.39 10.50 32.53
C SER A 210 -13.68 9.92 33.76
N SER A 211 -14.17 8.77 34.26
CA SER A 211 -13.53 8.09 35.39
C SER A 211 -12.16 7.46 35.06
N LYS A 212 -11.84 7.28 33.78
CA LYS A 212 -10.53 6.74 33.36
C LYS A 212 -9.48 7.80 33.07
N GLN A 213 -9.93 9.00 32.67
CA GLN A 213 -9.04 10.07 32.20
C GLN A 213 -8.87 11.21 33.19
N GLU A 214 -9.50 11.12 34.40
CA GLU A 214 -9.50 12.17 35.44
C GLU A 214 -10.05 13.55 34.99
N ASP A 215 -10.62 13.60 33.76
CA ASP A 215 -11.25 14.78 33.16
C ASP A 215 -12.70 14.44 32.78
N TYR A 216 -13.60 15.40 32.89
CA TYR A 216 -14.98 15.22 32.41
C TYR A 216 -14.99 15.18 30.88
N MET A 217 -15.50 14.09 30.34
CA MET A 217 -15.64 13.85 28.90
C MET A 217 -17.12 13.92 28.51
N VAL A 218 -17.43 14.65 27.46
CA VAL A 218 -18.81 14.88 27.00
C VAL A 218 -19.03 14.28 25.61
N TRP A 219 -20.16 13.60 25.46
CA TRP A 219 -20.65 13.21 24.14
C TRP A 219 -21.07 14.44 23.34
N GLN A 220 -20.39 14.69 22.23
CA GLN A 220 -20.80 15.69 21.27
C GLN A 220 -21.49 15.02 20.09
N GLU A 221 -22.80 15.22 19.99
CA GLU A 221 -23.57 14.83 18.81
C GLU A 221 -23.16 15.74 17.65
N VAL A 222 -22.59 15.18 16.63
CA VAL A 222 -22.46 15.87 15.35
C VAL A 222 -23.75 15.65 14.60
N LYS A 223 -24.60 16.67 14.53
CA LYS A 223 -25.79 16.65 13.66
C LYS A 223 -25.30 16.24 12.27
N ASN A 224 -25.86 15.15 11.71
CA ASN A 224 -25.55 14.65 10.38
C ASN A 224 -25.74 15.78 9.37
N ARG A 225 -24.64 16.44 9.02
CA ARG A 225 -24.58 17.42 7.95
C ARG A 225 -24.02 16.73 6.72
N PHE A 226 -24.74 15.79 6.13
CA PHE A 226 -24.55 15.44 4.73
C PHE A 226 -25.06 16.64 3.92
N ARG A 227 -24.21 17.67 3.78
CA ARG A 227 -24.73 18.95 3.27
C ARG A 227 -24.72 19.01 1.76
N ASP A 228 -23.65 18.56 1.11
CA ASP A 228 -23.46 18.93 -0.29
C ASP A 228 -23.30 17.75 -1.23
N ALA A 229 -22.43 16.77 -0.93
CA ALA A 229 -22.19 15.64 -1.81
C ALA A 229 -21.86 14.34 -1.05
N ILE A 230 -22.27 13.20 -1.64
CA ILE A 230 -21.84 11.88 -1.23
C ILE A 230 -21.24 11.17 -2.43
N VAL A 231 -20.01 10.66 -2.30
CA VAL A 231 -19.34 9.83 -3.29
C VAL A 231 -19.29 8.40 -2.80
N PHE A 232 -20.01 7.54 -3.48
CA PHE A 232 -20.05 6.12 -3.20
C PHE A 232 -19.09 5.38 -4.12
N CYS A 233 -18.17 4.63 -3.52
CA CYS A 233 -17.25 3.76 -4.23
C CYS A 233 -17.69 2.31 -4.09
N ASP A 234 -18.06 1.70 -5.21
CA ASP A 234 -18.39 0.29 -5.26
C ASP A 234 -17.12 -0.54 -5.41
N VAL A 235 -16.77 -1.26 -4.37
CA VAL A 235 -15.55 -2.09 -4.28
C VAL A 235 -15.86 -3.59 -4.41
N ALA A 236 -16.99 -3.96 -5.02
CA ALA A 236 -17.30 -5.34 -5.33
C ALA A 236 -16.40 -5.88 -6.45
N GLU A 237 -16.13 -7.18 -6.38
CA GLU A 237 -15.34 -7.90 -7.38
C GLU A 237 -16.26 -8.50 -8.44
N TYR A 238 -16.15 -8.03 -9.69
CA TYR A 238 -16.99 -8.44 -10.81
C TYR A 238 -16.30 -9.38 -11.80
N SER A 239 -15.02 -9.69 -11.61
CA SER A 239 -14.25 -10.59 -12.46
C SER A 239 -13.74 -11.80 -11.68
N ASP A 240 -13.51 -12.90 -12.39
CA ASP A 240 -12.82 -14.07 -11.81
C ASP A 240 -11.30 -13.86 -11.71
N ASP A 241 -10.76 -12.88 -12.44
CA ASP A 241 -9.34 -12.53 -12.45
C ASP A 241 -9.01 -11.59 -11.29
N PRO A 242 -8.18 -12.01 -10.31
CA PRO A 242 -7.79 -11.18 -9.17
C PRO A 242 -7.09 -9.87 -9.58
N VAL A 243 -6.30 -9.91 -10.67
CA VAL A 243 -5.56 -8.76 -11.16
C VAL A 243 -6.51 -7.70 -11.71
N LYS A 244 -7.49 -8.12 -12.52
CA LYS A 244 -8.53 -7.22 -13.04
C LYS A 244 -9.37 -6.63 -11.92
N ASN A 245 -9.72 -7.42 -10.92
CA ASN A 245 -10.46 -6.91 -9.76
C ASN A 245 -9.65 -5.85 -9.00
N ALA A 246 -8.37 -6.11 -8.73
CA ALA A 246 -7.50 -5.14 -8.10
C ALA A 246 -7.41 -3.83 -8.92
N GLN A 247 -7.25 -3.94 -10.25
CA GLN A 247 -7.21 -2.80 -11.16
C GLN A 247 -8.52 -2.01 -11.17
N ASN A 248 -9.66 -2.70 -11.22
CA ASN A 248 -10.97 -2.07 -11.24
C ASN A 248 -11.24 -1.33 -9.94
N ILE A 249 -10.96 -1.96 -8.79
CA ILE A 249 -11.15 -1.35 -7.48
C ILE A 249 -10.21 -0.15 -7.30
N ASP A 250 -8.95 -0.24 -7.76
CA ASP A 250 -8.02 0.90 -7.76
C ASP A 250 -8.62 2.07 -8.55
N THR A 251 -9.12 1.81 -9.76
CA THR A 251 -9.72 2.83 -10.63
C THR A 251 -10.97 3.46 -9.99
N VAL A 252 -11.85 2.65 -9.39
CA VAL A 252 -13.04 3.13 -8.68
C VAL A 252 -12.67 4.07 -7.54
N LEU A 253 -11.69 3.67 -6.72
CA LEU A 253 -11.26 4.48 -5.58
C LEU A 253 -10.55 5.76 -6.01
N GLU A 254 -9.76 5.71 -7.08
CA GLU A 254 -9.09 6.88 -7.66
C GLU A 254 -10.08 7.91 -8.20
N ILE A 255 -11.09 7.46 -8.94
CA ILE A 255 -12.17 8.33 -9.41
C ILE A 255 -12.95 8.90 -8.23
N GLY A 256 -13.28 8.07 -7.24
CA GLY A 256 -14.00 8.50 -6.04
C GLY A 256 -13.24 9.55 -5.23
N LEU A 257 -11.94 9.37 -5.05
CA LEU A 257 -11.08 10.35 -4.38
C LEU A 257 -10.96 11.64 -5.19
N ALA A 258 -10.85 11.57 -6.51
CA ALA A 258 -10.84 12.75 -7.36
C ALA A 258 -12.16 13.53 -7.27
N ALA A 259 -13.30 12.82 -7.23
CA ALA A 259 -14.61 13.45 -7.01
C ALA A 259 -14.70 14.13 -5.63
N CYS A 260 -14.19 13.51 -4.56
CA CYS A 260 -14.10 14.13 -3.24
C CYS A 260 -13.20 15.37 -3.26
N MET A 261 -12.03 15.30 -3.89
CA MET A 261 -11.12 16.43 -4.01
C MET A 261 -11.76 17.59 -4.77
N HIS A 262 -12.47 17.30 -5.88
CA HIS A 262 -13.20 18.31 -6.63
C HIS A 262 -14.20 19.08 -5.75
N ASN A 263 -14.98 18.37 -4.92
CA ASN A 263 -15.92 19.01 -4.00
C ASN A 263 -15.22 19.88 -2.95
N VAL A 264 -14.15 19.37 -2.32
CA VAL A 264 -13.38 20.14 -1.34
C VAL A 264 -12.78 21.42 -1.96
N GLN A 265 -12.31 21.35 -3.20
CA GLN A 265 -11.80 22.52 -3.93
C GLN A 265 -12.89 23.56 -4.22
N GLN A 266 -14.13 23.12 -4.41
CA GLN A 266 -15.31 23.97 -4.59
C GLN A 266 -15.88 24.50 -3.26
N GLY A 267 -15.26 24.16 -2.12
CA GLY A 267 -15.74 24.52 -0.78
C GLY A 267 -17.00 23.76 -0.35
N ARG A 268 -17.28 22.60 -0.95
CA ARG A 268 -18.42 21.75 -0.63
C ARG A 268 -18.03 20.65 0.33
N ASP A 269 -18.86 20.40 1.32
CA ASP A 269 -18.71 19.25 2.23
C ASP A 269 -19.04 17.96 1.47
N CYS A 270 -18.10 16.99 1.49
CA CYS A 270 -18.24 15.72 0.82
C CYS A 270 -18.12 14.55 1.79
N VAL A 271 -18.78 13.45 1.47
CA VAL A 271 -18.62 12.17 2.18
C VAL A 271 -18.12 11.11 1.22
N PHE A 272 -16.99 10.50 1.57
CA PHE A 272 -16.46 9.33 0.88
C PHE A 272 -17.05 8.08 1.52
N ALA A 273 -17.82 7.29 0.76
CA ALA A 273 -18.52 6.11 1.26
C ALA A 273 -18.17 4.85 0.48
N TYR A 274 -17.99 3.74 1.18
CA TYR A 274 -17.79 2.42 0.59
C TYR A 274 -18.38 1.32 1.49
N TYR A 275 -18.73 0.17 0.89
CA TYR A 275 -19.21 -0.96 1.66
C TYR A 275 -18.04 -1.75 2.25
N ASN A 276 -18.04 -1.92 3.58
CA ASN A 276 -17.05 -2.73 4.28
C ASN A 276 -17.66 -4.08 4.65
N LYS A 277 -17.12 -5.16 4.04
CA LYS A 277 -17.61 -6.52 4.26
C LYS A 277 -17.37 -7.03 5.69
N GLU A 278 -16.24 -6.66 6.31
CA GLU A 278 -15.89 -7.12 7.67
C GLU A 278 -16.94 -6.67 8.68
N TYR A 279 -17.48 -5.46 8.51
CA TYR A 279 -18.52 -4.90 9.39
C TYR A 279 -19.92 -5.01 8.80
N SER A 280 -20.07 -5.55 7.57
CA SER A 280 -21.35 -5.68 6.83
C SER A 280 -22.18 -4.38 6.80
N ARG A 281 -21.51 -3.23 6.63
CA ARG A 281 -22.12 -1.90 6.62
C ARG A 281 -21.38 -0.93 5.70
N LEU A 282 -22.06 0.16 5.35
CA LEU A 282 -21.39 1.30 4.69
C LEU A 282 -20.48 2.01 5.68
N HIS A 283 -19.25 2.25 5.24
CA HIS A 283 -18.30 3.09 5.94
C HIS A 283 -18.26 4.45 5.26
N CYS A 284 -18.53 5.49 6.02
CA CYS A 284 -18.64 6.86 5.52
C CYS A 284 -17.58 7.73 6.19
N LEU A 285 -16.73 8.37 5.41
CA LEU A 285 -15.68 9.27 5.87
C LEU A 285 -16.05 10.70 5.44
N PRO A 286 -16.13 11.66 6.36
CA PRO A 286 -16.31 13.05 6.00
C PRO A 286 -15.02 13.57 5.34
N VAL A 287 -15.19 14.40 4.32
CA VAL A 287 -14.09 15.02 3.57
C VAL A 287 -14.48 16.50 3.39
N THR A 288 -14.21 17.30 4.40
CA THR A 288 -14.54 18.75 4.42
C THR A 288 -13.27 19.60 4.33
N SER A 289 -12.12 18.99 4.55
CA SER A 289 -10.82 19.66 4.56
C SER A 289 -9.76 18.80 3.87
N ARG A 290 -8.61 19.42 3.57
CA ARG A 290 -7.45 18.68 3.03
C ARG A 290 -6.95 17.59 3.98
N GLY A 291 -6.94 17.86 5.28
CA GLY A 291 -6.51 16.86 6.28
C GLY A 291 -7.41 15.62 6.27
N GLU A 292 -8.73 15.81 6.26
CA GLU A 292 -9.70 14.70 6.16
C GLU A 292 -9.61 13.98 4.81
N PHE A 293 -9.31 14.70 3.72
CA PHE A 293 -9.05 14.07 2.44
C PHE A 293 -7.84 13.12 2.50
N PHE A 294 -6.73 13.51 3.12
CA PHE A 294 -5.58 12.62 3.29
C PHE A 294 -5.89 11.40 4.17
N ILE A 295 -6.78 11.55 5.15
CA ILE A 295 -7.28 10.40 5.93
C ILE A 295 -8.07 9.46 5.01
N ALA A 296 -8.94 9.98 4.15
CA ALA A 296 -9.67 9.18 3.18
C ALA A 296 -8.72 8.45 2.19
N VAL A 297 -7.67 9.12 1.70
CA VAL A 297 -6.63 8.54 0.84
C VAL A 297 -5.90 7.39 1.53
N LYS A 298 -5.45 7.58 2.77
CA LYS A 298 -4.79 6.53 3.56
C LYS A 298 -5.73 5.35 3.83
N THR A 299 -6.99 5.63 4.15
CA THR A 299 -8.01 4.59 4.36
C THR A 299 -8.28 3.82 3.06
N ALA A 300 -8.39 4.52 1.93
CA ALA A 300 -8.60 3.91 0.62
C ALA A 300 -7.49 2.91 0.25
N ALA A 301 -6.25 3.15 0.67
CA ALA A 301 -5.16 2.20 0.47
C ALA A 301 -5.41 0.83 1.10
N GLY A 302 -6.09 0.80 2.26
CA GLY A 302 -6.41 -0.44 3.00
C GLY A 302 -7.71 -1.12 2.61
N ILE A 303 -8.56 -0.51 1.76
CA ILE A 303 -9.86 -1.08 1.38
C ILE A 303 -9.65 -2.35 0.56
N LYS A 304 -10.28 -3.43 0.98
CA LYS A 304 -10.28 -4.72 0.26
C LYS A 304 -11.57 -4.87 -0.52
N GLY A 305 -11.47 -5.43 -1.72
CA GLY A 305 -12.62 -5.86 -2.49
C GLY A 305 -13.38 -7.01 -1.82
N TYR A 306 -14.62 -7.20 -2.19
CA TYR A 306 -15.42 -8.32 -1.70
C TYR A 306 -16.14 -9.04 -2.85
N LYS A 307 -16.24 -10.37 -2.72
CA LYS A 307 -17.01 -11.23 -3.63
C LYS A 307 -18.45 -11.37 -3.12
N GLY A 308 -19.38 -11.40 -4.03
CA GLY A 308 -20.79 -11.63 -3.74
C GLY A 308 -21.70 -10.53 -4.30
N GLU A 309 -23.00 -10.61 -3.97
CA GLU A 309 -23.95 -9.60 -4.42
C GLU A 309 -23.60 -8.23 -3.85
N PRO A 310 -23.59 -7.18 -4.68
CA PRO A 310 -23.32 -5.84 -4.21
C PRO A 310 -24.46 -5.37 -3.29
N LYS A 311 -24.24 -5.45 -1.97
CA LYS A 311 -25.19 -4.98 -0.96
C LYS A 311 -25.24 -3.45 -0.87
N PHE A 312 -24.47 -2.80 -1.71
CA PHE A 312 -24.37 -1.36 -1.81
C PHE A 312 -25.73 -0.68 -2.01
N SER A 313 -26.56 -1.20 -2.93
CA SER A 313 -27.87 -0.59 -3.24
C SER A 313 -28.85 -0.59 -2.07
N GLU A 314 -28.86 -1.65 -1.26
CA GLU A 314 -29.73 -1.77 -0.09
C GLU A 314 -29.28 -0.81 1.03
N GLU A 315 -27.98 -0.74 1.28
CA GLU A 315 -27.43 0.13 2.32
C GLU A 315 -27.48 1.61 1.91
N ALA A 316 -27.26 1.92 0.64
CA ALA A 316 -27.45 3.27 0.11
C ALA A 316 -28.91 3.73 0.24
N LYS A 317 -29.88 2.90 -0.10
CA LYS A 317 -31.31 3.20 0.08
C LYS A 317 -31.64 3.56 1.53
N LYS A 318 -31.08 2.87 2.52
CA LYS A 318 -31.28 3.18 3.95
C LYS A 318 -30.76 4.57 4.32
N LEU A 319 -29.66 5.02 3.75
CA LEU A 319 -29.12 6.37 3.97
C LEU A 319 -30.04 7.44 3.35
N PHE A 320 -30.62 7.17 2.18
CA PHE A 320 -31.49 8.10 1.47
C PHE A 320 -32.86 8.27 2.16
N VAL A 321 -33.43 7.21 2.70
CA VAL A 321 -34.75 7.26 3.37
C VAL A 321 -34.73 8.13 4.62
N ASN A 322 -33.57 8.27 5.27
CA ASN A 322 -33.46 8.99 6.55
C ASN A 322 -33.08 10.48 6.44
N ASN A 323 -32.88 11.02 5.22
CA ASN A 323 -32.46 12.41 5.01
C ASN A 323 -33.50 13.20 4.23
N GLU A 324 -34.06 14.24 4.83
CA GLU A 324 -35.03 15.15 4.19
C GLU A 324 -34.42 16.05 3.10
N ASN A 325 -33.11 16.36 3.18
CA ASN A 325 -32.37 17.09 2.17
C ASN A 325 -31.36 16.13 1.47
N MET A 326 -31.70 15.73 0.26
CA MET A 326 -30.86 14.83 -0.53
C MET A 326 -29.59 15.53 -1.01
N PRO A 327 -28.39 15.08 -0.58
CA PRO A 327 -27.15 15.57 -1.12
C PRO A 327 -26.92 15.10 -2.55
N GLN A 328 -26.12 15.83 -3.32
CA GLN A 328 -25.70 15.38 -4.63
C GLN A 328 -24.95 14.04 -4.50
N THR A 329 -25.49 13.01 -5.14
CA THR A 329 -24.96 11.66 -5.03
C THR A 329 -24.17 11.28 -6.27
N VAL A 330 -22.96 10.79 -6.09
CA VAL A 330 -22.11 10.24 -7.15
C VAL A 330 -21.81 8.79 -6.82
N LEU A 331 -22.20 7.89 -7.70
CA LEU A 331 -21.85 6.48 -7.63
C LEU A 331 -20.70 6.18 -8.59
N VAL A 332 -19.63 5.61 -8.08
CA VAL A 332 -18.50 5.12 -8.87
C VAL A 332 -18.46 3.60 -8.79
N THR A 333 -18.60 2.92 -9.92
CA THR A 333 -18.64 1.45 -9.99
C THR A 333 -17.85 0.93 -11.18
N SER A 334 -17.42 -0.32 -11.12
CA SER A 334 -16.85 -1.07 -12.26
C SER A 334 -17.81 -2.15 -12.79
N ASP A 335 -19.04 -2.19 -12.27
CA ASP A 335 -20.06 -3.11 -12.76
C ASP A 335 -20.51 -2.72 -14.17
N ASN A 336 -20.30 -3.61 -15.13
CA ASN A 336 -20.73 -3.44 -16.53
C ASN A 336 -21.77 -4.51 -16.91
N SER A 337 -22.72 -4.74 -16.03
CA SER A 337 -23.80 -5.72 -16.22
C SER A 337 -25.17 -5.04 -16.26
N ASP A 338 -26.21 -5.79 -16.67
CA ASP A 338 -27.59 -5.31 -16.68
C ASP A 338 -28.10 -4.92 -15.28
N ARG A 339 -27.44 -5.38 -14.21
CA ARG A 339 -27.71 -4.97 -12.83
C ARG A 339 -27.52 -3.48 -12.63
N LEU A 340 -26.53 -2.88 -13.33
CA LEU A 340 -26.29 -1.44 -13.28
C LEU A 340 -27.51 -0.65 -13.76
N ILE A 341 -28.18 -1.12 -14.79
CA ILE A 341 -29.39 -0.49 -15.33
C ILE A 341 -30.53 -0.55 -14.28
N GLN A 342 -30.70 -1.71 -13.62
CA GLN A 342 -31.72 -1.88 -12.60
C GLN A 342 -31.45 -1.01 -11.38
N LEU A 343 -30.20 -0.95 -10.92
CA LEU A 343 -29.75 -0.09 -9.82
C LEU A 343 -30.00 1.39 -10.16
N SER A 344 -29.69 1.79 -11.39
CA SER A 344 -29.90 3.15 -11.87
C SER A 344 -31.38 3.54 -11.84
N LYS A 345 -32.27 2.63 -12.26
CA LYS A 345 -33.73 2.81 -12.18
C LYS A 345 -34.20 2.97 -10.73
N ASP A 346 -33.74 2.11 -9.87
CA ASP A 346 -34.14 2.10 -8.44
C ASP A 346 -33.73 3.40 -7.72
N ILE A 347 -32.50 3.88 -7.95
CA ILE A 347 -32.00 5.10 -7.31
C ILE A 347 -32.64 6.34 -7.93
N SER A 348 -32.81 6.37 -9.28
CA SER A 348 -33.43 7.51 -9.97
C SER A 348 -34.90 7.73 -9.58
N ALA A 349 -35.57 6.72 -9.08
CA ALA A 349 -36.92 6.85 -8.53
C ALA A 349 -36.95 7.65 -7.24
N ILE A 350 -35.83 7.69 -6.48
CA ILE A 350 -35.71 8.33 -5.16
C ILE A 350 -35.09 9.72 -5.29
N SER A 351 -33.97 9.84 -6.04
CA SER A 351 -33.20 11.09 -6.15
C SER A 351 -32.52 11.26 -7.50
N ASP A 352 -32.14 12.49 -7.81
CA ASP A 352 -31.20 12.77 -8.89
C ASP A 352 -29.82 12.30 -8.46
N PHE A 353 -29.12 11.57 -9.34
CA PHE A 353 -27.76 11.12 -9.03
C PHE A 353 -26.87 11.09 -10.26
N SER A 354 -25.58 11.05 -10.01
CA SER A 354 -24.57 10.94 -11.05
C SER A 354 -23.89 9.58 -10.92
N MET A 355 -23.54 8.99 -12.07
CA MET A 355 -22.87 7.69 -12.12
C MET A 355 -21.63 7.78 -12.97
N ILE A 356 -20.52 7.25 -12.46
CA ILE A 356 -19.28 7.12 -13.17
C ILE A 356 -18.91 5.63 -13.26
N LEU A 357 -18.84 5.11 -14.47
CA LEU A 357 -18.38 3.76 -14.72
C LEU A 357 -16.85 3.75 -14.90
N ALA A 358 -16.17 3.00 -14.03
CA ALA A 358 -14.74 2.76 -14.13
C ALA A 358 -14.45 1.64 -15.13
N GLY A 359 -14.21 1.99 -16.40
CA GLY A 359 -13.93 1.05 -17.47
C GLY A 359 -14.67 1.34 -18.75
N LYS A 360 -14.62 0.38 -19.68
CA LYS A 360 -15.34 0.46 -20.94
C LYS A 360 -16.80 0.10 -20.74
N THR A 361 -17.69 0.89 -21.33
CA THR A 361 -19.11 0.60 -21.35
C THR A 361 -19.54 0.01 -22.68
N SER A 362 -20.60 -0.81 -22.67
CA SER A 362 -21.29 -1.18 -23.90
C SER A 362 -22.24 -0.05 -24.31
N LYS A 363 -22.42 0.15 -25.63
CA LYS A 363 -23.35 1.17 -26.12
C LYS A 363 -24.78 0.97 -25.60
N GLU A 364 -25.21 -0.27 -25.45
CA GLU A 364 -26.53 -0.62 -24.95
C GLU A 364 -26.78 -0.17 -23.52
N ILE A 365 -25.76 -0.32 -22.63
CA ILE A 365 -25.84 0.12 -21.23
C ILE A 365 -25.84 1.65 -21.18
N GLU A 366 -24.99 2.30 -21.97
CA GLU A 366 -24.90 3.75 -22.03
C GLU A 366 -26.23 4.38 -22.48
N GLU A 367 -26.80 3.92 -23.58
CA GLU A 367 -28.09 4.38 -24.10
C GLU A 367 -29.23 4.13 -23.09
N SER A 368 -29.22 2.97 -22.44
CA SER A 368 -30.23 2.61 -21.44
C SER A 368 -30.21 3.51 -20.21
N ILE A 369 -29.01 3.88 -19.73
CA ILE A 369 -28.86 4.76 -18.56
C ILE A 369 -29.12 6.21 -18.95
N GLN A 370 -28.66 6.67 -20.11
CA GLN A 370 -28.90 8.02 -20.59
C GLN A 370 -30.38 8.29 -20.87
N ALA A 371 -31.16 7.26 -21.16
CA ALA A 371 -32.62 7.37 -21.29
C ALA A 371 -33.31 7.73 -19.95
N LEU A 372 -32.64 7.55 -18.81
CA LEU A 372 -33.16 7.91 -17.49
C LEU A 372 -32.93 9.40 -17.24
N LYS A 373 -34.02 10.20 -17.21
CA LYS A 373 -33.98 11.67 -17.11
C LYS A 373 -33.26 12.23 -15.86
N ARG A 374 -33.08 11.42 -14.81
CA ARG A 374 -32.51 11.84 -13.52
C ARG A 374 -31.12 11.31 -13.26
N VAL A 375 -30.48 10.69 -14.27
CA VAL A 375 -29.14 10.11 -14.13
C VAL A 375 -28.18 10.84 -15.05
N ARG A 376 -27.12 11.39 -14.48
CA ARG A 376 -25.97 11.86 -15.26
C ARG A 376 -24.96 10.71 -15.31
N PHE A 377 -24.64 10.26 -16.52
CA PHE A 377 -23.76 9.12 -16.73
C PHE A 377 -22.48 9.53 -17.45
N ALA A 378 -21.34 8.98 -16.99
CA ALA A 378 -20.07 9.07 -17.68
C ALA A 378 -19.28 7.76 -17.50
N ALA A 379 -18.49 7.38 -18.49
CA ALA A 379 -17.55 6.28 -18.41
C ALA A 379 -16.12 6.81 -18.48
N LEU A 380 -15.23 6.28 -17.64
CA LEU A 380 -13.83 6.65 -17.57
C LEU A 380 -12.96 5.39 -17.68
N GLU A 381 -12.11 5.33 -18.68
CA GLU A 381 -11.12 4.28 -18.82
C GLU A 381 -9.86 4.61 -18.01
N ARG A 382 -9.25 3.58 -17.40
CA ARG A 382 -8.05 3.72 -16.57
C ARG A 382 -6.92 4.47 -17.26
N ASP A 383 -6.71 4.19 -18.54
CA ASP A 383 -5.60 4.77 -19.32
C ASP A 383 -5.83 6.25 -19.67
N ARG A 384 -7.07 6.74 -19.56
CA ARG A 384 -7.47 8.12 -19.88
C ARG A 384 -7.82 8.95 -18.64
N LEU A 385 -7.64 8.42 -17.45
CA LEU A 385 -7.98 9.15 -16.23
C LEU A 385 -7.25 10.49 -16.12
N ASP A 386 -5.97 10.55 -16.49
CA ASP A 386 -5.18 11.78 -16.41
C ASP A 386 -5.74 12.93 -17.29
N SER A 387 -6.34 12.60 -18.44
CA SER A 387 -6.86 13.59 -19.39
C SER A 387 -8.33 13.94 -19.16
N ASP A 388 -9.16 12.94 -18.86
CA ASP A 388 -10.60 13.07 -18.99
C ASP A 388 -11.32 13.31 -17.65
N ILE A 389 -10.66 13.02 -16.51
CA ILE A 389 -11.31 13.07 -15.18
C ILE A 389 -11.82 14.47 -14.83
N SER A 390 -11.06 15.52 -15.13
CA SER A 390 -11.44 16.91 -14.84
C SER A 390 -12.67 17.34 -15.63
N GLU A 391 -12.74 16.96 -16.92
CA GLU A 391 -13.87 17.27 -17.79
C GLU A 391 -15.12 16.51 -17.36
N VAL A 392 -14.97 15.22 -17.03
CA VAL A 392 -16.09 14.39 -16.57
C VAL A 392 -16.65 14.92 -15.25
N LEU A 393 -15.80 15.24 -14.27
CA LEU A 393 -16.26 15.79 -13.00
C LEU A 393 -16.97 17.13 -13.17
N SER A 394 -16.50 18.02 -14.06
CA SER A 394 -17.16 19.29 -14.33
C SER A 394 -18.56 19.13 -15.01
N LYS A 395 -18.79 18.04 -15.73
CA LYS A 395 -20.10 17.71 -16.33
C LYS A 395 -21.07 17.07 -15.33
N ILE A 396 -20.53 16.39 -14.32
CA ILE A 396 -21.31 15.66 -13.31
C ILE A 396 -21.75 16.57 -12.18
N TYR A 397 -20.94 17.53 -11.77
CA TYR A 397 -21.23 18.54 -10.77
C TYR A 397 -21.74 19.84 -11.36
#